data_69694d0491b140b9a420f6cd28e2d1ad
#
_entry.id   69694d0491b140b9a420f6cd28e2d1ad
#
_cell.length_a   1.000
_cell.length_b   1.000
_cell.length_c   1.000
_cell.angle_alpha   90.00
_cell.angle_beta   90.00
_cell.angle_gamma   90.00
#
_symmetry.space_group_name_H-M   'P 1'
#
loop_
_entity.id
_entity.type
_entity.pdbx_description
1 polymer ?
#
loop_
_entity_poly.entity_id
_entity_poly.type
_entity_poly.pdbx_seq_one_letter_code
_entity_poly.pdbx_strand_id
1 'polypeptide(L)'
;GIVGSGELIAATHTGAKAGFIFLGLIIFGCVIKCFTQVEMARHAIVKGETTLGLLNRLPGPRLKWGRFKSNWIVMFWAFTMIFGFGQLGGIVGGVGQAMAIAMPITEKGGRYNEAASARAKIQVLDQQIEADTTTELIGQRAVLAKSIDGFDFNTKPVDDRVWALILALLTAVMLVRGRFGFIEAFAAILVGAFTLVTIVNLLVLQTQPEWAVRAADLKMGLGLGFLS
;
A
#
# COMPACT_ATOMS: atom_id res chain seq x y z
N GLY A 1 -2.09 -12.79 1.03
CA GLY A 1 -1.26 -11.62 0.75
C GLY A 1 -1.73 -10.42 1.55
N ILE A 2 -0.82 -9.71 2.14
CA ILE A 2 -1.13 -8.47 2.84
C ILE A 2 -0.94 -7.36 1.81
N VAL A 3 -1.98 -6.55 1.59
CA VAL A 3 -1.87 -5.31 0.83
C VAL A 3 -1.57 -4.22 1.84
N GLY A 4 -0.36 -3.68 1.79
CA GLY A 4 0.06 -2.59 2.66
C GLY A 4 0.02 -1.23 1.96
N SER A 5 0.21 -0.16 2.73
CA SER A 5 0.33 1.20 2.17
C SER A 5 1.49 1.30 1.17
N GLY A 6 2.58 0.56 1.40
CA GLY A 6 3.73 0.53 0.50
C GLY A 6 3.39 -0.02 -0.89
N GLU A 7 2.65 -1.11 -0.96
CA GLU A 7 2.21 -1.70 -2.23
C GLU A 7 1.25 -0.77 -2.97
N LEU A 8 0.31 -0.11 -2.25
CA LEU A 8 -0.61 0.84 -2.86
C LEU A 8 0.14 2.05 -3.44
N ILE A 9 1.06 2.64 -2.68
CA ILE A 9 1.86 3.79 -3.12
C ILE A 9 2.76 3.38 -4.30
N ALA A 10 3.45 2.24 -4.20
CA ALA A 10 4.32 1.75 -5.26
C ALA A 10 3.54 1.44 -6.54
N ALA A 11 2.38 0.76 -6.45
CA ALA A 11 1.54 0.45 -7.60
C ALA A 11 1.00 1.71 -8.27
N THR A 12 0.52 2.69 -7.49
CA THR A 12 0.02 3.96 -8.00
C THR A 12 1.12 4.76 -8.69
N HIS A 13 2.29 4.88 -8.06
CA HIS A 13 3.43 5.60 -8.62
C HIS A 13 3.98 4.93 -9.89
N THR A 14 4.05 3.59 -9.90
CA THR A 14 4.47 2.83 -11.09
C THR A 14 3.45 2.96 -12.21
N GLY A 15 2.15 2.87 -11.89
CA GLY A 15 1.08 3.07 -12.86
C GLY A 15 1.09 4.48 -13.45
N ALA A 16 1.33 5.51 -12.65
CA ALA A 16 1.45 6.88 -13.12
C ALA A 16 2.63 7.10 -14.07
N LYS A 17 3.76 6.40 -13.86
CA LYS A 17 4.97 6.54 -14.71
C LYS A 17 4.99 5.62 -15.92
N ALA A 18 4.57 4.39 -15.76
CA ALA A 18 4.71 3.33 -16.75
C ALA A 18 3.38 2.87 -17.36
N GLY A 19 2.24 3.47 -16.95
CA GLY A 19 0.93 3.03 -17.40
C GLY A 19 0.67 1.56 -17.07
N PHE A 20 0.14 0.81 -18.02
CA PHE A 20 -0.24 -0.59 -17.85
C PHE A 20 0.86 -1.60 -18.21
N ILE A 21 2.09 -1.16 -18.57
CA ILE A 21 3.16 -2.03 -19.08
C ILE A 21 3.44 -3.23 -18.16
N PHE A 22 3.39 -3.04 -16.84
CA PHE A 22 3.66 -4.09 -15.86
C PHE A 22 2.45 -4.92 -15.44
N LEU A 23 1.27 -4.67 -16.01
CA LEU A 23 0.01 -5.35 -15.61
C LEU A 23 0.13 -6.88 -15.74
N GLY A 24 0.65 -7.37 -16.86
CA GLY A 24 0.83 -8.81 -17.09
C GLY A 24 1.79 -9.44 -16.08
N LEU A 25 2.88 -8.77 -15.74
CA LEU A 25 3.84 -9.22 -14.74
C LEU A 25 3.21 -9.29 -13.34
N ILE A 26 2.41 -8.30 -12.97
CA ILE A 26 1.69 -8.27 -11.69
C ILE A 26 0.70 -9.43 -11.60
N ILE A 27 -0.12 -9.64 -12.64
CA ILE A 27 -1.08 -10.75 -12.68
C ILE A 27 -0.37 -12.09 -12.58
N PHE A 28 0.70 -12.29 -13.35
CA PHE A 28 1.51 -13.51 -13.32
C PHE A 28 2.10 -13.75 -11.92
N GLY A 29 2.66 -12.71 -11.31
CA GLY A 29 3.17 -12.78 -9.92
C GLY A 29 2.09 -13.12 -8.90
N CYS A 30 0.87 -12.57 -9.04
CA CYS A 30 -0.26 -12.92 -8.18
C CYS A 30 -0.69 -14.38 -8.33
N VAL A 31 -0.72 -14.91 -9.56
CA VAL A 31 -1.05 -16.31 -9.83
C VAL A 31 -0.03 -17.24 -9.17
N ILE A 32 1.28 -17.02 -9.39
CA ILE A 32 2.33 -17.80 -8.76
C ILE A 32 2.22 -17.76 -7.24
N LYS A 33 2.03 -16.56 -6.67
CA LYS A 33 1.88 -16.37 -5.22
C LYS A 33 0.69 -17.16 -4.67
N CYS A 34 -0.45 -17.14 -5.35
CA CYS A 34 -1.65 -17.86 -4.95
C CYS A 34 -1.38 -19.37 -4.92
N PHE A 35 -0.85 -19.95 -5.98
CA PHE A 35 -0.53 -21.38 -6.02
C PHE A 35 0.48 -21.79 -4.96
N THR A 36 1.53 -21.02 -4.77
CA THR A 36 2.56 -21.30 -3.77
C THR A 36 1.97 -21.29 -2.35
N GLN A 37 1.14 -20.28 -2.03
CA GLN A 37 0.52 -20.18 -0.71
C GLN A 37 -0.46 -21.32 -0.42
N VAL A 38 -1.30 -21.67 -1.40
CA VAL A 38 -2.27 -22.78 -1.25
C VAL A 38 -1.54 -24.10 -1.05
N GLU A 39 -0.49 -24.37 -1.84
CA GLU A 39 0.25 -25.62 -1.75
C GLU A 39 1.05 -25.74 -0.45
N MET A 40 1.65 -24.65 0.02
CA MET A 40 2.32 -24.63 1.32
C MET A 40 1.34 -24.86 2.48
N ALA A 41 0.15 -24.23 2.43
CA ALA A 41 -0.89 -24.42 3.43
C ALA A 41 -1.41 -25.88 3.40
N ARG A 42 -1.69 -26.42 2.22
CA ARG A 42 -2.13 -27.80 2.04
C ARG A 42 -1.11 -28.79 2.61
N HIS A 43 0.18 -28.58 2.31
CA HIS A 43 1.23 -29.43 2.83
C HIS A 43 1.33 -29.37 4.36
N ALA A 44 1.26 -28.16 4.94
CA ALA A 44 1.29 -27.98 6.38
C ALA A 44 0.14 -28.71 7.08
N ILE A 45 -1.07 -28.63 6.54
CA ILE A 45 -2.26 -29.31 7.09
C ILE A 45 -2.13 -30.84 6.96
N VAL A 46 -1.78 -31.35 5.78
CA VAL A 46 -1.71 -32.81 5.53
C VAL A 46 -0.60 -33.48 6.33
N LYS A 47 0.54 -32.81 6.50
CA LYS A 47 1.70 -33.35 7.25
C LYS A 47 1.68 -33.01 8.73
N GLY A 48 0.81 -32.11 9.18
CA GLY A 48 0.80 -31.61 10.55
C GLY A 48 2.08 -30.87 10.94
N GLU A 49 2.79 -30.29 9.95
CA GLU A 49 4.08 -29.61 10.15
C GLU A 49 3.93 -28.11 9.91
N THR A 50 4.73 -27.33 10.63
CA THR A 50 4.81 -25.89 10.38
C THR A 50 5.54 -25.62 9.07
N THR A 51 5.22 -24.48 8.42
CA THR A 51 5.92 -24.04 7.21
C THR A 51 7.43 -23.93 7.41
N LEU A 52 7.87 -23.50 8.60
CA LEU A 52 9.31 -23.45 8.93
C LEU A 52 9.94 -24.85 9.01
N GLY A 53 9.23 -25.83 9.53
CA GLY A 53 9.65 -27.23 9.54
C GLY A 53 9.85 -27.76 8.12
N LEU A 54 8.90 -27.46 7.24
CA LEU A 54 8.99 -27.78 5.81
C LEU A 54 10.21 -27.13 5.14
N LEU A 55 10.39 -25.83 5.33
CA LEU A 55 11.55 -25.10 4.77
C LEU A 55 12.90 -25.65 5.25
N ASN A 56 12.95 -26.13 6.51
CA ASN A 56 14.17 -26.71 7.06
C ASN A 56 14.51 -28.10 6.47
N ARG A 57 13.55 -28.79 5.85
CA ARG A 57 13.76 -30.10 5.19
C ARG A 57 14.13 -30.00 3.73
N LEU A 58 14.00 -28.82 3.12
CA LEU A 58 14.37 -28.64 1.72
C LEU A 58 15.85 -29.01 1.49
N PRO A 59 16.18 -29.57 0.31
CA PRO A 59 17.57 -29.81 -0.05
C PRO A 59 18.35 -28.51 -0.12
N GLY A 60 19.57 -28.51 0.42
CA GLY A 60 20.44 -27.33 0.38
C GLY A 60 21.45 -27.30 1.52
N PRO A 61 22.35 -26.30 1.52
CA PRO A 61 23.37 -26.15 2.53
C PRO A 61 22.76 -25.87 3.90
N ARG A 62 23.30 -26.50 4.93
CA ARG A 62 22.89 -26.32 6.31
C ARG A 62 23.94 -25.51 7.05
N LEU A 63 23.52 -24.37 7.58
CA LEU A 63 24.35 -23.48 8.38
C LEU A 63 24.24 -23.89 9.86
N LYS A 64 25.40 -23.91 10.53
CA LYS A 64 25.47 -24.12 11.97
C LYS A 64 25.67 -22.77 12.65
N TRP A 65 24.74 -22.39 13.52
CA TRP A 65 24.90 -21.22 14.38
C TRP A 65 24.79 -21.66 15.85
N GLY A 66 25.92 -21.84 16.49
CA GLY A 66 25.98 -22.38 17.83
C GLY A 66 25.39 -23.79 17.91
N ARG A 67 24.34 -23.96 18.73
CA ARG A 67 23.59 -25.21 18.88
C ARG A 67 22.55 -25.47 17.77
N PHE A 68 22.23 -24.46 16.97
CA PHE A 68 21.21 -24.56 15.92
C PHE A 68 21.83 -24.96 14.59
N LYS A 69 21.25 -25.99 13.96
CA LYS A 69 21.59 -26.42 12.61
C LYS A 69 20.35 -26.24 11.75
N SER A 70 20.35 -25.21 10.92
CA SER A 70 19.20 -24.85 10.07
C SER A 70 19.58 -24.82 8.60
N ASN A 71 18.60 -25.10 7.73
CA ASN A 71 18.75 -24.88 6.31
C ASN A 71 18.94 -23.37 6.03
N TRP A 72 19.72 -23.02 5.02
CA TRP A 72 19.99 -21.64 4.61
C TRP A 72 18.69 -20.86 4.32
N ILE A 73 17.65 -21.51 3.79
CA ILE A 73 16.33 -20.90 3.52
C ILE A 73 15.67 -20.42 4.81
N VAL A 74 15.80 -21.17 5.92
CA VAL A 74 15.26 -20.73 7.22
C VAL A 74 16.01 -19.51 7.74
N MET A 75 17.33 -19.47 7.54
CA MET A 75 18.12 -18.28 7.90
C MET A 75 17.74 -17.07 7.04
N PHE A 76 17.56 -17.28 5.74
CA PHE A 76 17.08 -16.23 4.83
C PHE A 76 15.67 -15.76 5.23
N TRP A 77 14.77 -16.67 5.58
CA TRP A 77 13.45 -16.33 6.12
C TRP A 77 13.55 -15.48 7.40
N ALA A 78 14.39 -15.88 8.36
CA ALA A 78 14.61 -15.12 9.58
C ALA A 78 15.14 -13.71 9.29
N PHE A 79 16.06 -13.58 8.35
CA PHE A 79 16.56 -12.29 7.89
C PHE A 79 15.45 -11.43 7.27
N THR A 80 14.61 -12.00 6.40
CA THR A 80 13.50 -11.27 5.78
C THR A 80 12.42 -10.87 6.79
N MET A 81 12.24 -11.62 7.89
CA MET A 81 11.34 -11.24 8.99
C MET A 81 11.74 -9.90 9.65
N ILE A 82 13.04 -9.63 9.76
CA ILE A 82 13.53 -8.35 10.32
C ILE A 82 13.05 -7.18 9.46
N PHE A 83 13.15 -7.32 8.14
CA PHE A 83 12.61 -6.31 7.19
C PHE A 83 11.08 -6.24 7.23
N GLY A 84 10.41 -7.37 7.49
CA GLY A 84 8.97 -7.44 7.69
C GLY A 84 8.47 -6.56 8.84
N PHE A 85 9.23 -6.45 9.93
CA PHE A 85 8.90 -5.50 11.02
C PHE A 85 8.98 -4.05 10.56
N GLY A 86 9.95 -3.68 9.72
CA GLY A 86 10.02 -2.35 9.12
C GLY A 86 8.80 -2.04 8.24
N GLN A 87 8.38 -3.01 7.43
CA GLN A 87 7.16 -2.91 6.62
C GLN A 87 5.91 -2.74 7.48
N LEU A 88 5.79 -3.48 8.59
CA LEU A 88 4.67 -3.34 9.52
C LEU A 88 4.59 -1.91 10.11
N GLY A 89 5.73 -1.34 10.50
CA GLY A 89 5.81 0.06 10.93
C GLY A 89 5.34 1.04 9.86
N GLY A 90 5.72 0.80 8.59
CA GLY A 90 5.26 1.59 7.45
C GLY A 90 3.73 1.50 7.23
N ILE A 91 3.15 0.32 7.39
CA ILE A 91 1.69 0.12 7.30
C ILE A 91 0.96 0.90 8.39
N VAL A 92 1.38 0.73 9.65
CA VAL A 92 0.77 1.43 10.80
C VAL A 92 0.91 2.94 10.65
N GLY A 93 2.08 3.42 10.24
CA GLY A 93 2.30 4.84 9.96
C GLY A 93 1.43 5.37 8.82
N GLY A 94 1.29 4.63 7.73
CA GLY A 94 0.44 4.99 6.60
C GLY A 94 -1.05 5.09 6.97
N VAL A 95 -1.55 4.15 7.78
CA VAL A 95 -2.93 4.21 8.30
C VAL A 95 -3.10 5.40 9.24
N GLY A 96 -2.12 5.68 10.10
CA GLY A 96 -2.12 6.88 10.97
C GLY A 96 -2.18 8.17 10.16
N GLN A 97 -1.42 8.28 9.08
CA GLN A 97 -1.45 9.44 8.17
C GLN A 97 -2.82 9.58 7.49
N ALA A 98 -3.39 8.48 6.97
CA ALA A 98 -4.69 8.50 6.34
C ALA A 98 -5.79 8.99 7.31
N MET A 99 -5.74 8.52 8.56
CA MET A 99 -6.67 8.96 9.60
C MET A 99 -6.44 10.43 9.98
N ALA A 100 -5.20 10.89 10.09
CA ALA A 100 -4.88 12.28 10.39
C ALA A 100 -5.36 13.24 9.29
N ILE A 101 -5.36 12.79 8.03
CA ILE A 101 -5.92 13.55 6.91
C ILE A 101 -7.45 13.59 6.98
N ALA A 102 -8.10 12.44 7.19
CA ALA A 102 -9.54 12.32 7.21
C ALA A 102 -10.17 12.95 8.47
N MET A 103 -9.51 12.82 9.62
CA MET A 103 -9.98 13.24 10.92
C MET A 103 -8.83 13.84 11.75
N PRO A 104 -8.42 15.08 11.48
CA PRO A 104 -7.37 15.74 12.25
C PRO A 104 -7.81 15.91 13.70
N ILE A 105 -6.93 15.60 14.64
CA ILE A 105 -7.19 15.68 16.09
C ILE A 105 -6.94 17.10 16.59
N THR A 106 -5.90 17.75 16.04
CA THR A 106 -5.48 19.08 16.44
C THR A 106 -5.83 20.12 15.37
N GLU A 107 -6.05 21.37 15.79
CA GLU A 107 -6.20 22.49 14.84
C GLU A 107 -4.97 22.66 13.94
N LYS A 108 -3.78 22.35 14.49
CA LYS A 108 -2.53 22.36 13.72
C LYS A 108 -2.56 21.31 12.63
N GLY A 109 -3.10 20.11 12.93
CA GLY A 109 -3.31 19.04 11.94
C GLY A 109 -4.27 19.46 10.83
N GLY A 110 -5.39 20.08 11.20
CA GLY A 110 -6.36 20.60 10.23
C GLY A 110 -5.75 21.63 9.29
N ARG A 111 -5.08 22.65 9.85
CA ARG A 111 -4.39 23.69 9.06
C ARG A 111 -3.28 23.12 8.17
N TYR A 112 -2.55 22.13 8.67
CA TYR A 112 -1.52 21.45 7.87
C TYR A 112 -2.14 20.72 6.67
N ASN A 113 -3.27 20.02 6.87
CA ASN A 113 -3.97 19.32 5.80
C ASN A 113 -4.50 20.26 4.73
N GLU A 114 -5.06 21.40 5.14
CA GLU A 114 -5.52 22.46 4.23
C GLU A 114 -4.36 23.02 3.40
N ALA A 115 -3.25 23.37 4.04
CA ALA A 115 -2.07 23.87 3.36
C ALA A 115 -1.45 22.81 2.43
N ALA A 116 -1.39 21.54 2.86
CA ALA A 116 -0.89 20.45 2.03
C ALA A 116 -1.79 20.20 0.81
N SER A 117 -3.12 20.27 0.97
CA SER A 117 -4.07 20.14 -0.14
C SER A 117 -3.95 21.30 -1.14
N ALA A 118 -3.79 22.53 -0.65
CA ALA A 118 -3.56 23.69 -1.48
C ALA A 118 -2.26 23.57 -2.27
N ARG A 119 -1.18 23.10 -1.63
CA ARG A 119 0.10 22.85 -2.29
C ARG A 119 -0.02 21.78 -3.40
N ALA A 120 -0.76 20.70 -3.15
CA ALA A 120 -0.98 19.67 -4.17
C ALA A 120 -1.78 20.22 -5.36
N LYS A 121 -2.81 21.04 -5.11
CA LYS A 121 -3.57 21.70 -6.18
C LYS A 121 -2.71 22.66 -7.00
N ILE A 122 -1.80 23.39 -6.35
CA ILE A 122 -0.83 24.28 -7.06
C ILE A 122 0.03 23.45 -8.01
N GLN A 123 0.54 22.29 -7.57
CA GLN A 123 1.34 21.42 -8.44
C GLN A 123 0.57 20.92 -9.66
N VAL A 124 -0.70 20.59 -9.50
CA VAL A 124 -1.57 20.20 -10.63
C VAL A 124 -1.80 21.38 -11.57
N LEU A 125 -2.09 22.57 -11.01
CA LEU A 125 -2.25 23.79 -11.82
C LEU A 125 -0.98 24.18 -12.57
N ASP A 126 0.20 24.01 -11.96
CA ASP A 126 1.48 24.24 -12.63
C ASP A 126 1.64 23.36 -13.87
N GLN A 127 1.30 22.06 -13.77
CA GLN A 127 1.32 21.15 -14.90
C GLN A 127 0.29 21.51 -15.99
N GLN A 128 -0.90 21.96 -15.59
CA GLN A 128 -1.93 22.41 -16.54
C GLN A 128 -1.53 23.72 -17.24
N ILE A 129 -0.90 24.65 -16.53
CA ILE A 129 -0.41 25.92 -17.10
C ILE A 129 0.74 25.67 -18.09
N GLU A 130 1.59 24.65 -17.83
CA GLU A 130 2.62 24.24 -18.81
C GLU A 130 2.02 23.68 -20.09
N ALA A 131 0.87 23.00 -20.01
CA ALA A 131 0.17 22.43 -21.16
C ALA A 131 -0.71 23.44 -21.90
N ASP A 132 -1.41 24.30 -21.17
CA ASP A 132 -2.29 25.35 -21.72
C ASP A 132 -2.33 26.55 -20.76
N THR A 133 -1.75 27.67 -21.21
CA THR A 133 -1.62 28.88 -20.40
C THR A 133 -2.91 29.70 -20.48
N THR A 134 -3.83 29.47 -19.55
CA THR A 134 -5.06 30.25 -19.42
C THR A 134 -4.96 31.24 -18.25
N THR A 135 -5.41 32.47 -18.43
CA THR A 135 -5.39 33.53 -17.39
C THR A 135 -6.15 33.08 -16.11
N GLU A 136 -7.18 32.27 -16.27
CA GLU A 136 -7.97 31.72 -15.16
C GLU A 136 -7.15 30.77 -14.28
N LEU A 137 -6.38 29.86 -14.88
CA LEU A 137 -5.51 28.93 -14.16
C LEU A 137 -4.42 29.68 -13.37
N ILE A 138 -3.84 30.74 -13.97
CA ILE A 138 -2.87 31.60 -13.29
C ILE A 138 -3.51 32.30 -12.09
N GLY A 139 -4.76 32.79 -12.23
CA GLY A 139 -5.50 33.41 -11.14
C GLY A 139 -5.78 32.43 -9.99
N GLN A 140 -6.25 31.24 -10.29
CA GLN A 140 -6.51 30.20 -9.28
C GLN A 140 -5.22 29.79 -8.55
N ARG A 141 -4.11 29.61 -9.27
CA ARG A 141 -2.80 29.33 -8.70
C ARG A 141 -2.34 30.45 -7.74
N ALA A 142 -2.49 31.71 -8.13
CA ALA A 142 -2.08 32.85 -7.32
C ALA A 142 -2.88 32.93 -5.99
N VAL A 143 -4.18 32.67 -6.03
CA VAL A 143 -5.03 32.63 -4.83
C VAL A 143 -4.58 31.52 -3.88
N LEU A 144 -4.35 30.33 -4.39
CA LEU A 144 -3.87 29.19 -3.56
C LEU A 144 -2.45 29.44 -3.03
N ALA A 145 -1.56 29.99 -3.82
CA ALA A 145 -0.21 30.33 -3.38
C ALA A 145 -0.24 31.32 -2.21
N LYS A 146 -1.10 32.34 -2.29
CA LYS A 146 -1.29 33.32 -1.21
C LYS A 146 -1.85 32.69 0.07
N SER A 147 -2.71 31.66 -0.05
CA SER A 147 -3.30 30.99 1.13
C SER A 147 -2.29 30.17 1.93
N ILE A 148 -1.18 29.77 1.32
CA ILE A 148 -0.11 28.98 1.98
C ILE A 148 1.19 29.79 2.15
N ASP A 149 1.15 31.07 1.83
CA ASP A 149 2.31 31.95 1.98
C ASP A 149 2.71 32.05 3.46
N GLY A 150 4.00 31.83 3.72
CA GLY A 150 4.53 31.80 5.09
C GLY A 150 4.18 30.55 5.90
N PHE A 151 3.51 29.53 5.32
CA PHE A 151 3.20 28.31 6.06
C PHE A 151 4.43 27.42 6.22
N ASP A 152 4.77 27.05 7.47
CA ASP A 152 5.90 26.17 7.77
C ASP A 152 5.53 24.68 7.62
N PHE A 153 5.92 24.08 6.49
CA PHE A 153 5.75 22.66 6.22
C PHE A 153 6.77 21.74 6.93
N ASN A 154 7.82 22.31 7.54
CA ASN A 154 8.84 21.49 8.21
C ASN A 154 8.33 20.96 9.56
N THR A 155 7.45 21.71 10.20
CA THR A 155 6.88 21.35 11.50
C THR A 155 5.61 20.51 11.29
N LYS A 156 5.78 19.19 11.07
CA LYS A 156 4.65 18.27 10.92
C LYS A 156 3.84 18.14 12.21
N PRO A 157 2.49 18.07 12.14
CA PRO A 157 1.65 17.77 13.29
C PRO A 157 1.92 16.33 13.79
N VAL A 158 1.56 16.07 15.04
CA VAL A 158 1.72 14.74 15.66
C VAL A 158 0.52 13.82 15.46
N ASP A 159 -0.51 14.31 14.80
CA ASP A 159 -1.80 13.63 14.63
C ASP A 159 -1.65 12.24 13.99
N ASP A 160 -0.75 12.09 13.03
CA ASP A 160 -0.42 10.82 12.37
C ASP A 160 0.09 9.77 13.36
N ARG A 161 0.96 10.19 14.30
CA ARG A 161 1.53 9.30 15.32
C ARG A 161 0.49 8.92 16.37
N VAL A 162 -0.36 9.87 16.76
CA VAL A 162 -1.43 9.63 17.72
C VAL A 162 -2.43 8.63 17.15
N TRP A 163 -2.88 8.82 15.91
CA TRP A 163 -3.74 7.86 15.23
C TRP A 163 -3.08 6.50 15.05
N ALA A 164 -1.82 6.46 14.64
CA ALA A 164 -1.06 5.22 14.51
C ALA A 164 -1.02 4.43 15.84
N LEU A 165 -0.78 5.13 16.97
CA LEU A 165 -0.77 4.53 18.30
C LEU A 165 -2.16 4.01 18.71
N ILE A 166 -3.22 4.81 18.52
CA ILE A 166 -4.59 4.42 18.84
C ILE A 166 -4.98 3.14 18.08
N LEU A 167 -4.73 3.11 16.78
CA LEU A 167 -5.08 1.97 15.93
C LEU A 167 -4.22 0.73 16.23
N ALA A 168 -2.94 0.93 16.53
CA ALA A 168 -2.06 -0.17 16.94
C ALA A 168 -2.53 -0.79 18.26
N LEU A 169 -2.89 0.02 19.27
CA LEU A 169 -3.43 -0.46 20.54
C LEU A 169 -4.78 -1.16 20.36
N LEU A 170 -5.68 -0.57 19.56
CA LEU A 170 -6.97 -1.19 19.26
C LEU A 170 -6.79 -2.57 18.59
N THR A 171 -5.91 -2.65 17.61
CA THR A 171 -5.58 -3.90 16.91
C THR A 171 -4.96 -4.91 17.88
N ALA A 172 -4.04 -4.47 18.74
CA ALA A 172 -3.42 -5.35 19.74
C ALA A 172 -4.46 -5.92 20.70
N VAL A 173 -5.37 -5.08 21.22
CA VAL A 173 -6.47 -5.53 22.09
C VAL A 173 -7.39 -6.52 21.36
N MET A 174 -7.73 -6.25 20.09
CA MET A 174 -8.52 -7.18 19.28
C MET A 174 -7.82 -8.52 19.09
N LEU A 175 -6.52 -8.52 18.84
CA LEU A 175 -5.74 -9.76 18.66
C LEU A 175 -5.62 -10.57 19.96
N VAL A 176 -5.43 -9.90 21.09
CA VAL A 176 -5.28 -10.57 22.40
C VAL A 176 -6.61 -11.13 22.91
N ARG A 177 -7.70 -10.37 22.74
CA ARG A 177 -9.04 -10.75 23.24
C ARG A 177 -9.94 -11.40 22.19
N GLY A 178 -9.63 -11.22 20.90
CA GLY A 178 -10.44 -11.72 19.81
C GLY A 178 -10.37 -13.24 19.67
N ARG A 179 -11.53 -13.87 19.45
CA ARG A 179 -11.57 -15.25 19.02
C ARG A 179 -11.14 -15.33 17.56
N PHE A 180 -10.43 -16.39 17.18
CA PHE A 180 -9.92 -16.60 15.82
C PHE A 180 -11.01 -16.35 14.75
N GLY A 181 -12.21 -16.91 14.92
CA GLY A 181 -13.30 -16.72 13.97
C GLY A 181 -13.79 -15.27 13.85
N PHE A 182 -13.73 -14.46 14.91
CA PHE A 182 -14.06 -13.04 14.85
C PHE A 182 -13.02 -12.27 14.03
N ILE A 183 -11.74 -12.54 14.24
CA ILE A 183 -10.64 -11.92 13.50
C ILE A 183 -10.72 -12.25 12.01
N GLU A 184 -11.00 -13.53 11.70
CA GLU A 184 -11.18 -14.01 10.33
C GLU A 184 -12.37 -13.34 9.63
N ALA A 185 -13.53 -13.32 10.28
CA ALA A 185 -14.72 -12.66 9.74
C ALA A 185 -14.51 -11.15 9.53
N PHE A 186 -13.90 -10.47 10.50
CA PHE A 186 -13.59 -9.05 10.40
C PHE A 186 -12.62 -8.76 9.25
N ALA A 187 -11.56 -9.56 9.10
CA ALA A 187 -10.62 -9.44 7.99
C ALA A 187 -11.30 -9.67 6.64
N ALA A 188 -12.20 -10.67 6.55
CA ALA A 188 -12.95 -10.96 5.32
C ALA A 188 -13.87 -9.78 4.93
N ILE A 189 -14.56 -9.17 5.91
CA ILE A 189 -15.41 -8.00 5.68
C ILE A 189 -14.57 -6.82 5.18
N LEU A 190 -13.41 -6.55 5.80
CA LEU A 190 -12.53 -5.46 5.38
C LEU A 190 -12.00 -5.67 3.95
N VAL A 191 -11.60 -6.90 3.61
CA VAL A 191 -11.16 -7.23 2.24
C VAL A 191 -12.31 -7.06 1.25
N GLY A 192 -13.51 -7.51 1.59
CA GLY A 192 -14.70 -7.33 0.77
C GLY A 192 -15.04 -5.85 0.54
N ALA A 193 -15.03 -5.05 1.60
CA ALA A 193 -15.27 -3.62 1.53
C ALA A 193 -14.19 -2.89 0.67
N PHE A 194 -12.91 -3.23 0.88
CA PHE A 194 -11.82 -2.68 0.06
C PHE A 194 -11.98 -3.03 -1.42
N THR A 195 -12.33 -4.28 -1.72
CA THR A 195 -12.56 -4.73 -3.10
C THR A 195 -13.72 -3.97 -3.74
N LEU A 196 -14.83 -3.81 -2.99
CA LEU A 196 -15.99 -3.05 -3.46
C LEU A 196 -15.62 -1.59 -3.78
N VAL A 197 -14.94 -0.91 -2.85
CA VAL A 197 -14.48 0.47 -3.04
C VAL A 197 -13.56 0.58 -4.26
N THR A 198 -12.67 -0.38 -4.45
CA THR A 198 -11.77 -0.40 -5.61
C THR A 198 -12.53 -0.55 -6.93
N ILE A 199 -13.53 -1.44 -6.97
CA ILE A 199 -14.40 -1.63 -8.15
C ILE A 199 -15.19 -0.36 -8.43
N VAL A 200 -15.81 0.24 -7.41
CA VAL A 200 -16.58 1.49 -7.57
C VAL A 200 -15.67 2.62 -8.08
N ASN A 201 -14.48 2.78 -7.53
CA ASN A 201 -13.51 3.76 -8.01
C ASN A 201 -13.13 3.52 -9.49
N LEU A 202 -12.89 2.27 -9.86
CA LEU A 202 -12.59 1.93 -11.24
C LEU A 202 -13.74 2.31 -12.17
N LEU A 203 -14.99 2.01 -11.78
CA LEU A 203 -16.19 2.37 -12.56
C LEU A 203 -16.37 3.88 -12.68
N VAL A 204 -16.16 4.62 -11.59
CA VAL A 204 -16.21 6.09 -11.59
C VAL A 204 -15.13 6.68 -12.49
N LEU A 205 -13.91 6.14 -12.47
CA LEU A 205 -12.85 6.59 -13.38
C LEU A 205 -13.19 6.38 -14.86
N GLN A 206 -13.97 5.34 -15.21
CA GLN A 206 -14.40 5.13 -16.59
C GLN A 206 -15.36 6.22 -17.08
N THR A 207 -16.01 6.97 -16.21
CA THR A 207 -16.90 8.09 -16.60
C THR A 207 -16.11 9.34 -17.00
N GLN A 208 -14.83 9.41 -16.67
CA GLN A 208 -13.95 10.51 -17.00
C GLN A 208 -13.12 10.16 -18.25
N PRO A 209 -13.29 10.88 -19.38
CA PRO A 209 -12.61 10.55 -20.65
C PRO A 209 -11.08 10.54 -20.56
N GLU A 210 -10.52 11.39 -19.68
CA GLU A 210 -9.07 11.50 -19.47
C GLU A 210 -8.47 10.29 -18.74
N TRP A 211 -9.26 9.62 -17.90
CA TRP A 211 -8.82 8.51 -17.03
C TRP A 211 -9.41 7.16 -17.45
N ALA A 212 -10.23 7.15 -18.52
CA ALA A 212 -10.86 5.92 -18.99
C ALA A 212 -9.81 4.94 -19.51
N VAL A 213 -9.82 3.72 -18.97
CA VAL A 213 -8.95 2.63 -19.40
C VAL A 213 -9.40 2.15 -20.78
N ARG A 214 -8.54 2.23 -21.78
CA ARG A 214 -8.81 1.82 -23.15
C ARG A 214 -8.40 0.36 -23.36
N ALA A 215 -9.07 -0.32 -24.27
CA ALA A 215 -8.71 -1.69 -24.63
C ALA A 215 -7.26 -1.83 -25.13
N ALA A 216 -6.70 -0.78 -25.74
CA ALA A 216 -5.32 -0.72 -26.17
C ALA A 216 -4.34 -0.78 -24.98
N ASP A 217 -4.66 -0.08 -23.86
CA ASP A 217 -3.84 -0.05 -22.65
C ASP A 217 -3.77 -1.43 -22.00
N LEU A 218 -4.94 -2.12 -21.95
CA LEU A 218 -5.02 -3.48 -21.44
C LEU A 218 -4.24 -4.47 -22.32
N LYS A 219 -4.36 -4.33 -23.65
CA LYS A 219 -3.65 -5.20 -24.60
C LYS A 219 -2.13 -5.02 -24.47
N MET A 220 -1.66 -3.80 -24.31
CA MET A 220 -0.24 -3.49 -24.09
C MET A 220 0.24 -4.09 -22.77
N GLY A 221 -0.55 -3.94 -21.69
CA GLY A 221 -0.17 -4.46 -20.37
C GLY A 221 -0.20 -5.98 -20.27
N LEU A 222 -1.16 -6.64 -20.89
CA LEU A 222 -1.28 -8.10 -20.89
C LEU A 222 -0.29 -8.77 -21.86
N GLY A 223 0.11 -8.08 -22.94
CA GLY A 223 1.06 -8.57 -23.92
C GLY A 223 2.52 -8.55 -23.47
N LEU A 224 2.81 -8.31 -22.18
CA LEU A 224 4.17 -8.18 -21.66
C LEU A 224 5.00 -7.14 -22.44
N GLY A 225 4.41 -5.99 -22.71
CA GLY A 225 5.01 -4.90 -23.49
C GLY A 225 6.37 -4.38 -23.00
N PHE A 226 6.82 -4.83 -21.83
CA PHE A 226 8.17 -4.56 -21.33
C PHE A 226 9.25 -5.48 -21.94
N LEU A 227 8.85 -6.52 -22.70
CA LEU A 227 9.76 -7.44 -23.41
C LEU A 227 9.92 -7.07 -24.90
N SER A 228 9.11 -6.15 -25.40
CA SER A 228 9.21 -5.59 -26.76
C SER A 228 9.99 -4.29 -26.75
#